data_857a9a6c956daea1d6237f891b1aec14
#
_entry.id   857a9a6c956daea1d6237f891b1aec14
#
_cell.length_a   1.000
_cell.length_b   1.000
_cell.length_c   1.000
_cell.angle_alpha   90.00
_cell.angle_beta   90.00
_cell.angle_gamma   90.00
#
_symmetry.space_group_name_H-M   'P 1'
#
loop_
_entity.id
_entity.type
_entity.pdbx_description
1 polymer ?
#
loop_
_entity_poly.entity_id
_entity_poly.type
_entity_poly.pdbx_seq_one_letter_code
_entity_poly.pdbx_strand_id
1 'polypeptide(L)'
;LEEVGFRVELQQVDWKQWMSQVFEKKDYDLSLILHVEPLDLNIYARPGYYFNYQSPEFRALWERVLSAPNEAELHRRLGEAQRRISDDAVNVFLLMRPERNFMHKDLMGVWEESPIPSFVLEDVYWRQ
;
A
#
# COMPACT_ATOMS: atom_id res chain seq x y z
N LEU A 1 -3.07 -15.09 16.44
CA LEU A 1 -3.81 -16.06 15.60
C LEU A 1 -4.05 -17.37 16.37
N GLU A 2 -3.07 -17.89 17.10
CA GLU A 2 -3.24 -19.13 17.88
C GLU A 2 -4.34 -19.02 18.93
N GLU A 3 -4.48 -17.86 19.58
CA GLU A 3 -5.53 -17.59 20.58
C GLU A 3 -6.96 -17.71 20.00
N VAL A 4 -7.11 -17.56 18.68
CA VAL A 4 -8.38 -17.72 17.97
C VAL A 4 -8.44 -19.01 17.16
N GLY A 5 -7.54 -19.96 17.43
CA GLY A 5 -7.60 -21.32 16.94
C GLY A 5 -6.86 -21.60 15.63
N PHE A 6 -6.06 -20.66 15.12
CA PHE A 6 -5.21 -20.93 13.96
C PHE A 6 -3.89 -21.57 14.38
N ARG A 7 -3.52 -22.63 13.69
CA ARG A 7 -2.17 -23.16 13.76
C ARG A 7 -1.28 -22.39 12.76
N VAL A 8 -0.27 -21.69 13.27
CA VAL A 8 0.57 -20.79 12.47
C VAL A 8 1.99 -21.35 12.38
N GLU A 9 2.51 -21.42 11.17
CA GLU A 9 3.92 -21.63 10.88
C GLU A 9 4.49 -20.35 10.26
N LEU A 10 5.41 -19.71 10.98
CA LEU A 10 6.01 -18.45 10.53
C LEU A 10 7.31 -18.72 9.79
N GLN A 11 7.34 -18.37 8.51
CA GLN A 11 8.53 -18.44 7.67
C GLN A 11 9.05 -17.03 7.38
N GLN A 12 10.22 -16.71 7.89
CA GLN A 12 10.91 -15.48 7.54
C GLN A 12 11.71 -15.68 6.25
N VAL A 13 11.47 -14.83 5.26
CA VAL A 13 12.12 -14.88 3.95
C VAL A 13 12.81 -13.56 3.63
N ASP A 14 13.86 -13.59 2.81
CA ASP A 14 14.47 -12.38 2.28
C ASP A 14 13.63 -11.79 1.12
N TRP A 15 14.00 -10.59 0.66
CA TRP A 15 13.26 -9.90 -0.40
C TRP A 15 13.18 -10.70 -1.71
N LYS A 16 14.26 -11.36 -2.11
CA LYS A 16 14.29 -12.15 -3.35
C LYS A 16 13.38 -13.37 -3.24
N GLN A 17 13.39 -14.04 -2.11
CA GLN A 17 12.49 -15.16 -1.84
C GLN A 17 11.04 -14.69 -1.80
N TRP A 18 10.76 -13.56 -1.13
CA TRP A 18 9.42 -12.99 -1.10
C TRP A 18 8.90 -12.66 -2.51
N MET A 19 9.70 -12.00 -3.34
CA MET A 19 9.34 -11.70 -4.73
C MET A 19 9.00 -12.96 -5.53
N SER A 20 9.83 -13.99 -5.41
CA SER A 20 9.63 -15.22 -6.16
C SER A 20 8.47 -16.07 -5.63
N GLN A 21 8.35 -16.25 -4.33
CA GLN A 21 7.38 -17.15 -3.71
C GLN A 21 6.02 -16.47 -3.54
N VAL A 22 6.00 -15.28 -2.94
CA VAL A 22 4.76 -14.59 -2.60
C VAL A 22 4.23 -13.79 -3.79
N PHE A 23 5.06 -12.90 -4.36
CA PHE A 23 4.60 -11.98 -5.39
C PHE A 23 4.32 -12.68 -6.72
N GLU A 24 5.25 -13.49 -7.22
CA GLU A 24 5.13 -14.14 -8.53
C GLU A 24 4.30 -15.42 -8.46
N LYS A 25 4.66 -16.34 -7.55
CA LYS A 25 4.02 -17.65 -7.48
C LYS A 25 2.72 -17.65 -6.67
N LYS A 26 2.52 -16.67 -5.78
CA LYS A 26 1.37 -16.60 -4.86
C LYS A 26 1.25 -17.83 -3.95
N ASP A 27 2.40 -18.41 -3.61
CA ASP A 27 2.53 -19.61 -2.79
C ASP A 27 2.65 -19.20 -1.31
N TYR A 28 1.53 -18.81 -0.71
CA TYR A 28 1.42 -18.42 0.70
C TYR A 28 -0.04 -18.39 1.13
N ASP A 29 -0.30 -18.59 2.42
CA ASP A 29 -1.63 -18.40 3.01
C ASP A 29 -1.84 -16.95 3.48
N LEU A 30 -0.86 -16.42 4.22
CA LEU A 30 -0.82 -15.03 4.69
C LEU A 30 0.58 -14.45 4.49
N SER A 31 0.67 -13.17 4.19
CA SER A 31 1.95 -12.46 4.09
C SER A 31 1.92 -11.19 4.93
N LEU A 32 2.99 -10.97 5.69
CA LEU A 32 3.19 -9.72 6.42
C LEU A 32 4.30 -8.93 5.73
N ILE A 33 3.95 -7.77 5.20
CA ILE A 33 4.88 -6.93 4.47
C ILE A 33 4.55 -5.45 4.68
N LEU A 34 5.57 -4.60 4.64
CA LEU A 34 5.39 -3.17 4.50
C LEU A 34 5.11 -2.85 3.03
N HIS A 35 3.91 -2.35 2.76
CA HIS A 35 3.48 -2.02 1.42
C HIS A 35 3.63 -0.51 1.17
N VAL A 36 4.27 -0.14 0.07
CA VAL A 36 4.43 1.25 -0.37
C VAL A 36 4.17 1.31 -1.87
N GLU A 37 3.04 1.89 -2.24
CA GLU A 37 2.66 2.10 -3.63
C GLU A 37 2.05 3.49 -3.79
N PRO A 38 2.42 4.25 -4.81
CA PRO A 38 1.68 5.45 -5.16
C PRO A 38 0.24 5.08 -5.56
N LEU A 39 -0.76 5.77 -5.04
CA LEU A 39 -2.16 5.51 -5.37
C LEU A 39 -2.62 4.07 -5.06
N ASP A 40 -2.28 3.57 -3.91
CA ASP A 40 -2.46 2.19 -3.44
C ASP A 40 -3.78 1.50 -3.82
N LEU A 41 -4.90 2.21 -3.91
CA LEU A 41 -6.19 1.59 -4.18
C LEU A 41 -6.31 0.95 -5.57
N ASN A 42 -5.52 1.39 -6.55
CA ASN A 42 -5.59 0.84 -7.90
C ASN A 42 -5.11 -0.62 -7.99
N ILE A 43 -4.26 -1.05 -7.06
CA ILE A 43 -3.72 -2.42 -7.05
C ILE A 43 -4.81 -3.47 -6.81
N TYR A 44 -5.88 -3.12 -6.10
CA TYR A 44 -7.03 -4.00 -5.86
C TYR A 44 -7.88 -4.21 -7.11
N ALA A 45 -7.78 -3.32 -8.11
CA ALA A 45 -8.43 -3.49 -9.40
C ALA A 45 -7.55 -4.22 -10.43
N ARG A 46 -6.25 -4.40 -10.15
CA ARG A 46 -5.30 -5.05 -11.09
C ARG A 46 -5.55 -6.55 -11.18
N PRO A 47 -5.81 -7.10 -12.38
CA PRO A 47 -5.89 -8.55 -12.54
C PRO A 47 -4.57 -9.21 -12.15
N GLY A 48 -4.67 -10.30 -11.39
CA GLY A 48 -3.51 -11.12 -11.07
C GLY A 48 -2.48 -10.51 -10.13
N TYR A 49 -2.79 -9.39 -9.44
CA TYR A 49 -1.91 -8.88 -8.39
C TYR A 49 -1.71 -9.93 -7.28
N TYR A 50 -0.65 -9.83 -6.51
CA TYR A 50 -0.21 -10.93 -5.64
C TYR A 50 -1.22 -11.30 -4.53
N PHE A 51 -2.08 -10.40 -4.09
CA PHE A 51 -3.17 -10.74 -3.14
C PHE A 51 -4.23 -11.68 -3.73
N ASN A 52 -4.21 -11.87 -5.05
CA ASN A 52 -5.19 -12.67 -5.76
C ASN A 52 -6.65 -12.24 -5.55
N TYR A 53 -6.88 -10.96 -5.25
CA TYR A 53 -8.21 -10.39 -5.11
C TYR A 53 -8.88 -10.23 -6.47
N GLN A 54 -10.00 -10.91 -6.66
CA GLN A 54 -10.73 -10.93 -7.92
C GLN A 54 -12.19 -10.56 -7.66
N SER A 55 -12.48 -9.27 -7.60
CA SER A 55 -13.83 -8.74 -7.43
C SER A 55 -14.24 -7.93 -8.65
N PRO A 56 -15.19 -8.44 -9.46
CA PRO A 56 -15.81 -7.66 -10.54
C PRO A 56 -16.48 -6.39 -10.02
N GLU A 57 -17.07 -6.47 -8.84
CA GLU A 57 -17.74 -5.35 -8.17
C GLU A 57 -16.74 -4.26 -7.80
N PHE A 58 -15.58 -4.63 -7.28
CA PHE A 58 -14.53 -3.65 -6.99
C PHE A 58 -13.98 -3.02 -8.27
N ARG A 59 -13.77 -3.79 -9.33
CA ARG A 59 -13.34 -3.24 -10.62
C ARG A 59 -14.35 -2.23 -11.16
N ALA A 60 -15.65 -2.55 -11.14
CA ALA A 60 -16.68 -1.63 -11.56
C ALA A 60 -16.72 -0.36 -10.70
N LEU A 61 -16.50 -0.50 -9.39
CA LEU A 61 -16.39 0.65 -8.49
C LEU A 61 -15.14 1.50 -8.82
N TRP A 62 -14.01 0.88 -9.12
CA TRP A 62 -12.78 1.56 -9.49
C TRP A 62 -12.94 2.37 -10.81
N GLU A 63 -13.59 1.82 -11.82
CA GLU A 63 -13.94 2.56 -13.05
C GLU A 63 -14.78 3.82 -12.74
N ARG A 64 -15.69 3.72 -11.78
CA ARG A 64 -16.45 4.89 -11.32
C ARG A 64 -15.56 5.91 -10.61
N VAL A 65 -14.55 5.46 -9.83
CA VAL A 65 -13.57 6.36 -9.23
C VAL A 65 -12.82 7.14 -10.31
N LEU A 66 -12.30 6.44 -11.33
CA LEU A 66 -11.54 7.05 -12.42
C LEU A 66 -12.38 8.04 -13.27
N SER A 67 -13.67 7.81 -13.35
CA SER A 67 -14.62 8.67 -14.09
C SER A 67 -15.33 9.70 -13.22
N ALA A 68 -14.79 10.03 -12.05
CA ALA A 68 -15.40 11.02 -11.16
C ALA A 68 -15.43 12.42 -11.81
N PRO A 69 -16.58 13.09 -11.87
CA PRO A 69 -16.71 14.36 -12.58
C PRO A 69 -16.11 15.56 -11.84
N ASN A 70 -15.87 15.41 -10.55
CA ASN A 70 -15.29 16.44 -9.67
C ASN A 70 -14.68 15.83 -8.42
N GLU A 71 -13.97 16.63 -7.67
CA GLU A 71 -13.24 16.21 -6.47
C GLU A 71 -14.16 15.65 -5.37
N ALA A 72 -15.32 16.25 -5.15
CA ALA A 72 -16.28 15.78 -4.15
C ALA A 72 -16.77 14.36 -4.45
N GLU A 73 -17.11 14.09 -5.71
CA GLU A 73 -17.46 12.74 -6.17
C GLU A 73 -16.28 11.78 -6.12
N LEU A 74 -15.07 12.25 -6.45
CA LEU A 74 -13.85 11.46 -6.33
C LEU A 74 -13.66 10.99 -4.88
N HIS A 75 -13.69 11.90 -3.92
CA HIS A 75 -13.53 11.57 -2.49
C HIS A 75 -14.63 10.62 -1.99
N ARG A 76 -15.87 10.84 -2.40
CA ARG A 76 -16.99 9.96 -2.03
C ARG A 76 -16.76 8.54 -2.54
N ARG A 77 -16.38 8.39 -3.82
CA ARG A 77 -16.15 7.09 -4.46
C ARG A 77 -14.89 6.38 -3.94
N LEU A 78 -13.83 7.14 -3.62
CA LEU A 78 -12.66 6.59 -2.92
C LEU A 78 -13.04 6.03 -1.55
N GLY A 79 -13.90 6.73 -0.80
CA GLY A 79 -14.42 6.21 0.47
C GLY A 79 -15.27 4.94 0.31
N GLU A 80 -16.01 4.79 -0.78
CA GLU A 80 -16.72 3.55 -1.10
C GLU A 80 -15.72 2.41 -1.41
N ALA A 81 -14.67 2.70 -2.17
CA ALA A 81 -13.64 1.73 -2.51
C ALA A 81 -12.90 1.23 -1.26
N GLN A 82 -12.54 2.14 -0.36
CA GLN A 82 -11.89 1.78 0.91
C GLN A 82 -12.79 0.89 1.78
N ARG A 83 -14.07 1.24 1.92
CA ARG A 83 -15.03 0.39 2.65
C ARG A 83 -15.14 -1.00 2.04
N ARG A 84 -15.23 -1.08 0.72
CA ARG A 84 -15.31 -2.37 0.03
C ARG A 84 -14.12 -3.27 0.30
N ILE A 85 -12.88 -2.74 0.26
CA ILE A 85 -11.67 -3.49 0.59
C ILE A 85 -11.70 -3.99 2.03
N SER A 86 -12.16 -3.14 2.96
CA SER A 86 -12.31 -3.50 4.37
C SER A 86 -13.35 -4.59 4.58
N ASP A 87 -14.52 -4.47 3.94
CA ASP A 87 -15.62 -5.43 4.08
C ASP A 87 -15.27 -6.79 3.47
N ASP A 88 -14.52 -6.80 2.36
CA ASP A 88 -14.04 -8.03 1.73
C ASP A 88 -12.83 -8.64 2.48
N ALA A 89 -12.31 -7.96 3.51
CA ALA A 89 -11.19 -8.40 4.34
C ALA A 89 -9.96 -8.84 3.52
N VAL A 90 -9.66 -8.14 2.42
CA VAL A 90 -8.55 -8.48 1.53
C VAL A 90 -7.22 -8.36 2.25
N ASN A 91 -7.06 -7.32 3.07
CA ASN A 91 -5.87 -7.03 3.86
C ASN A 91 -6.25 -6.64 5.28
N VAL A 92 -5.36 -6.92 6.22
CA VAL A 92 -5.41 -6.39 7.59
C VAL A 92 -4.38 -5.27 7.70
N PHE A 93 -4.85 -4.04 7.85
CA PHE A 93 -4.01 -2.87 8.04
C PHE A 93 -3.58 -2.78 9.50
N LEU A 94 -2.36 -3.21 9.81
CA LEU A 94 -1.87 -3.33 11.18
C LEU A 94 -1.34 -2.02 11.72
N LEU A 95 -0.51 -1.33 10.95
CA LEU A 95 0.11 -0.06 11.35
C LEU A 95 0.64 0.71 10.15
N MET A 96 0.83 1.99 10.35
CA MET A 96 1.60 2.85 9.48
C MET A 96 2.96 3.11 10.13
N ARG A 97 4.05 2.75 9.46
CA ARG A 97 5.39 2.98 9.99
C ARG A 97 5.75 4.45 9.81
N PRO A 98 6.11 5.18 10.87
CA PRO A 98 6.61 6.53 10.71
C PRO A 98 7.96 6.52 9.97
N GLU A 99 8.07 7.31 8.94
CA GLU A 99 9.33 7.56 8.26
C GLU A 99 10.26 8.38 9.18
N ARG A 100 11.54 7.99 9.22
CA ARG A 100 12.57 8.72 9.96
C ARG A 100 13.76 8.93 9.05
N ASN A 101 14.05 10.17 8.76
CA ASN A 101 15.19 10.56 7.96
C ASN A 101 16.26 11.19 8.84
N PHE A 102 17.51 10.85 8.57
CA PHE A 102 18.66 11.49 9.20
C PHE A 102 19.37 12.34 8.15
N MET A 103 19.58 13.59 8.48
CA MET A 103 20.23 14.52 7.56
C MET A 103 21.23 15.41 8.31
N HIS A 104 22.14 15.99 7.60
CA HIS A 104 23.06 16.97 8.18
C HIS A 104 22.25 18.21 8.61
N LYS A 105 22.60 18.80 9.77
CA LYS A 105 21.88 19.94 10.34
C LYS A 105 21.85 21.19 9.45
N ASP A 106 22.80 21.32 8.54
CA ASP A 106 22.91 22.43 7.62
C ASP A 106 22.34 22.14 6.23
N LEU A 107 21.74 20.94 6.04
CA LEU A 107 20.98 20.62 4.84
C LEU A 107 19.56 21.13 5.00
N MET A 108 19.16 22.04 4.14
CA MET A 108 17.86 22.75 4.18
C MET A 108 16.99 22.36 2.99
N GLY A 109 15.68 22.64 3.08
CA GLY A 109 14.72 22.41 2.01
C GLY A 109 14.29 20.94 1.83
N VAL A 110 14.69 20.06 2.73
CA VAL A 110 14.21 18.67 2.73
C VAL A 110 12.76 18.65 3.24
N TRP A 111 11.90 17.98 2.54
CA TRP A 111 10.50 17.84 2.97
C TRP A 111 10.40 17.06 4.29
N GLU A 112 9.68 17.62 5.24
CA GLU A 112 9.42 16.97 6.53
C GLU A 112 8.43 15.82 6.38
N GLU A 113 7.45 15.99 5.49
CA GLU A 113 6.42 15.00 5.19
C GLU A 113 6.41 14.71 3.69
N SER A 114 6.67 13.47 3.32
CA SER A 114 6.55 13.00 1.94
C SER A 114 5.50 11.89 1.86
N PRO A 115 4.56 11.96 0.92
CA PRO A 115 3.55 10.92 0.75
C PRO A 115 4.12 9.59 0.25
N ILE A 116 5.35 9.62 -0.26
CA ILE A 116 6.09 8.44 -0.71
C ILE A 116 7.56 8.60 -0.27
N PRO A 117 8.32 7.51 -0.11
CA PRO A 117 9.74 7.58 0.24
C PRO A 117 10.55 8.09 -0.97
N SER A 118 10.46 9.38 -1.22
CA SER A 118 11.20 10.09 -2.26
C SER A 118 11.62 11.47 -1.77
N PHE A 119 12.67 12.01 -2.38
CA PHE A 119 13.15 13.36 -2.09
C PHE A 119 13.01 14.23 -3.33
N VAL A 120 12.44 15.41 -3.14
CA VAL A 120 12.50 16.48 -4.13
C VAL A 120 13.77 17.25 -3.86
N LEU A 121 14.77 17.06 -4.74
CA LEU A 121 16.11 17.62 -4.55
C LEU A 121 16.23 19.06 -5.05
N GLU A 122 15.26 19.57 -5.78
CA GLU A 122 15.24 20.92 -6.34
C GLU A 122 15.27 22.01 -5.26
N ASP A 123 14.66 21.75 -4.11
CA ASP A 123 14.58 22.68 -3.00
C ASP A 123 15.69 22.49 -1.96
N VAL A 124 16.54 21.49 -2.14
CA VAL A 124 17.57 21.13 -1.16
C VAL A 124 18.83 21.95 -1.36
N TYR A 125 19.31 22.60 -0.30
CA TYR A 125 20.51 23.43 -0.32
C TYR A 125 21.29 23.37 1.01
N TRP A 126 22.53 23.74 0.96
CA TRP A 126 23.35 23.90 2.16
C TRP A 126 23.20 25.29 2.74
N ARG A 127 22.98 25.36 4.05
CA ARG A 127 22.99 26.63 4.78
C ARG A 127 24.43 27.21 4.71
N GLN A 128 24.54 28.47 4.32
CA GLN A 128 25.80 29.22 4.33
C GLN A 128 26.10 29.77 5.71
#